data_370c59664d0b724e34639b889808dd94
#
_entry.id   370c59664d0b724e34639b889808dd94
#
_cell.length_a   1.000
_cell.length_b   1.000
_cell.length_c   1.000
_cell.angle_alpha   90.00
_cell.angle_beta   90.00
_cell.angle_gamma   90.00
#
_symmetry.space_group_name_H-M   'P 1'
#
loop_
_entity.id
_entity.type
_entity.pdbx_description
1 polymer ?
#
loop_
_entity_poly.entity_id
_entity_poly.type
_entity_poly.pdbx_seq_one_letter_code
_entity_poly.pdbx_strand_id
1 'polypeptide(L)'
;GIGMGENGALWGGECLRVNYRECEHLGGLPAVALPGGDLAARQPWRNLLAHCLAFVPDWQDYPQAATLRQRNWPLLAQAIERGINAPRASSCGRLFDAVACALDCAPESLSYEGEAACRLEALAASCPGVSHPVTLPWRDDALDLATFWRQWLSWQATPAQKAWAFHD
;
A
#
# COMPACT_ATOMS: atom_id res chain seq x y z
N GLY A 1 3.52 9.69 -8.70
CA GLY A 1 4.45 10.37 -7.78
C GLY A 1 3.72 10.99 -6.60
N ILE A 2 4.46 11.40 -5.59
CA ILE A 2 3.94 12.11 -4.41
C ILE A 2 4.17 13.60 -4.62
N GLY A 3 3.14 14.43 -4.37
CA GLY A 3 3.21 15.88 -4.48
C GLY A 3 2.51 16.59 -3.33
N MET A 4 2.74 17.89 -3.18
CA MET A 4 2.04 18.73 -2.22
C MET A 4 0.63 19.00 -2.73
N GLY A 5 -0.38 18.59 -1.97
CA GLY A 5 -1.77 18.93 -2.24
C GLY A 5 -2.13 20.37 -1.82
N GLU A 6 -3.26 20.85 -2.28
CA GLU A 6 -3.74 22.21 -1.94
C GLU A 6 -3.95 22.42 -0.44
N ASN A 7 -4.27 21.36 0.29
CA ASN A 7 -4.44 21.37 1.75
C ASN A 7 -3.11 21.20 2.53
N GLY A 8 -1.97 21.19 1.85
CA GLY A 8 -0.66 20.97 2.44
C GLY A 8 -0.32 19.51 2.78
N ALA A 9 -1.21 18.56 2.48
CA ALA A 9 -0.94 17.13 2.63
C ALA A 9 -0.11 16.59 1.46
N LEU A 10 0.56 15.46 1.67
CA LEU A 10 1.27 14.77 0.61
C LEU A 10 0.30 13.85 -0.14
N TRP A 11 0.00 14.19 -1.38
CA TRP A 11 -0.90 13.48 -2.27
C TRP A 11 -0.15 12.56 -3.25
N GLY A 12 -0.76 11.43 -3.61
CA GLY A 12 -0.19 10.49 -4.57
C GLY A 12 -1.16 9.38 -4.99
N GLY A 13 -2.38 9.39 -4.45
CA GLY A 13 -3.44 8.44 -4.76
C GLY A 13 -4.81 9.08 -4.65
N GLU A 14 -4.98 10.26 -5.27
CA GLU A 14 -6.19 11.07 -5.21
C GLU A 14 -7.09 10.82 -6.42
N CYS A 15 -8.40 10.90 -6.18
CA CYS A 15 -9.43 10.94 -7.20
C CYS A 15 -9.86 12.38 -7.44
N LEU A 16 -9.68 12.84 -8.66
CA LEU A 16 -10.00 14.20 -9.09
C LEU A 16 -11.05 14.18 -10.20
N ARG A 17 -12.06 15.02 -10.08
CA ARG A 17 -12.98 15.32 -11.17
C ARG A 17 -12.50 16.60 -11.84
N VAL A 18 -12.08 16.50 -13.09
CA VAL A 18 -11.44 17.61 -13.81
C VAL A 18 -12.20 17.92 -15.10
N ASN A 19 -12.41 19.18 -15.37
CA ASN A 19 -12.82 19.72 -16.65
C ASN A 19 -11.93 20.91 -17.03
N TYR A 20 -12.18 21.57 -18.20
CA TYR A 20 -11.35 22.69 -18.65
C TYR A 20 -11.37 23.94 -17.77
N ARG A 21 -12.25 24.01 -16.76
CA ARG A 21 -12.43 25.19 -15.91
C ARG A 21 -12.20 24.92 -14.43
N GLU A 22 -12.43 23.67 -14.02
CA GLU A 22 -12.52 23.31 -12.61
C GLU A 22 -11.81 21.99 -12.33
N CYS A 23 -11.21 21.89 -11.16
CA CYS A 23 -10.67 20.67 -10.60
C CYS A 23 -11.28 20.47 -9.21
N GLU A 24 -11.99 19.38 -9.00
CA GLU A 24 -12.62 19.02 -7.74
C GLU A 24 -11.93 17.80 -7.16
N HIS A 25 -11.47 17.90 -5.93
CA HIS A 25 -10.93 16.78 -5.17
C HIS A 25 -12.09 15.96 -4.58
N LEU A 26 -12.19 14.69 -4.99
CA LEU A 26 -13.25 13.78 -4.55
C LEU A 26 -12.83 12.92 -3.35
N GLY A 27 -11.54 12.94 -2.99
CA GLY A 27 -10.94 12.06 -2.00
C GLY A 27 -9.93 11.11 -2.63
N GLY A 28 -9.63 9.99 -1.99
CA GLY A 28 -8.64 9.04 -2.52
C GLY A 28 -8.18 8.01 -1.51
N LEU A 29 -6.93 7.57 -1.63
CA LEU A 29 -6.31 6.68 -0.66
C LEU A 29 -6.14 7.40 0.69
N PRO A 30 -6.40 6.75 1.83
CA PRO A 30 -6.08 7.31 3.13
C PRO A 30 -4.56 7.52 3.27
N ALA A 31 -4.17 8.59 3.96
CA ALA A 31 -2.76 8.86 4.20
C ALA A 31 -2.15 7.83 5.16
N VAL A 32 -1.03 7.23 4.75
CA VAL A 32 -0.26 6.25 5.53
C VAL A 32 1.13 6.80 5.79
N ALA A 33 1.72 6.43 6.91
CA ALA A 33 3.08 6.84 7.25
C ALA A 33 4.11 6.32 6.23
N LEU A 34 5.13 7.13 5.96
CA LEU A 34 6.32 6.77 5.18
C LEU A 34 7.50 6.58 6.13
N PRO A 35 7.70 5.39 6.72
CA PRO A 35 8.68 5.20 7.78
C PRO A 35 10.11 5.32 7.26
N GLY A 36 10.83 6.31 7.79
CA GLY A 36 12.17 6.68 7.34
C GLY A 36 12.18 7.64 6.14
N GLY A 37 11.03 8.29 5.83
CA GLY A 37 10.94 9.23 4.73
C GLY A 37 11.29 8.57 3.39
N ASP A 38 12.38 9.02 2.75
CA ASP A 38 12.85 8.50 1.46
C ASP A 38 13.19 7.00 1.47
N LEU A 39 13.52 6.43 2.63
CA LEU A 39 13.74 4.99 2.74
C LEU A 39 12.46 4.17 2.46
N ALA A 40 11.30 4.73 2.75
CA ALA A 40 10.04 4.06 2.41
C ALA A 40 9.88 3.88 0.89
N ALA A 41 10.39 4.81 0.07
CA ALA A 41 10.37 4.69 -1.38
C ALA A 41 11.35 3.64 -1.94
N ARG A 42 12.31 3.19 -1.12
CA ARG A 42 13.34 2.22 -1.52
C ARG A 42 13.17 0.84 -0.90
N GLN A 43 12.52 0.74 0.23
CA GLN A 43 12.41 -0.49 1.03
C GLN A 43 10.93 -0.87 1.20
N PRO A 44 10.37 -1.71 0.30
CA PRO A 44 8.95 -2.09 0.27
C PRO A 44 8.39 -2.59 1.60
N TRP A 45 9.18 -3.31 2.38
CA TRP A 45 8.76 -3.84 3.67
C TRP A 45 8.34 -2.76 4.69
N ARG A 46 8.89 -1.54 4.58
CA ARG A 46 8.50 -0.40 5.44
C ARG A 46 7.06 0.02 5.16
N ASN A 47 6.67 0.00 3.90
CA ASN A 47 5.31 0.31 3.47
C ASN A 47 4.33 -0.79 3.92
N LEU A 48 4.71 -2.06 3.77
CA LEU A 48 3.90 -3.17 4.28
C LEU A 48 3.67 -3.04 5.79
N LEU A 49 4.71 -2.75 6.58
CA LEU A 49 4.56 -2.53 8.02
C LEU A 49 3.62 -1.36 8.32
N ALA A 50 3.79 -0.24 7.64
CA ALA A 50 2.95 0.95 7.85
C ALA A 50 1.47 0.67 7.53
N HIS A 51 1.17 -0.06 6.46
CA HIS A 51 -0.19 -0.49 6.12
C HIS A 51 -0.75 -1.48 7.14
N CYS A 52 0.04 -2.46 7.57
CA CYS A 52 -0.35 -3.40 8.61
C CYS A 52 -0.72 -2.69 9.91
N LEU A 53 0.13 -1.79 10.39
CA LEU A 53 -0.14 -1.02 11.61
C LEU A 53 -1.36 -0.10 11.51
N ALA A 54 -1.64 0.41 10.30
CA ALA A 54 -2.77 1.33 10.08
C ALA A 54 -4.11 0.60 9.94
N PHE A 55 -4.16 -0.58 9.34
CA PHE A 55 -5.40 -1.19 8.87
C PHE A 55 -5.65 -2.63 9.32
N VAL A 56 -4.64 -3.33 9.87
CA VAL A 56 -4.70 -4.77 10.17
C VAL A 56 -4.22 -5.02 11.61
N PRO A 57 -5.11 -4.90 12.62
CA PRO A 57 -4.71 -5.07 14.03
C PRO A 57 -4.05 -6.43 14.33
N ASP A 58 -4.47 -7.48 13.64
CA ASP A 58 -4.02 -8.86 13.76
C ASP A 58 -2.98 -9.26 12.69
N TRP A 59 -2.26 -8.29 12.11
CA TRP A 59 -1.35 -8.51 11.00
C TRP A 59 -0.30 -9.60 11.24
N GLN A 60 0.08 -9.83 12.49
CA GLN A 60 1.08 -10.84 12.85
C GLN A 60 0.61 -12.28 12.62
N ASP A 61 -0.70 -12.50 12.50
CA ASP A 61 -1.28 -13.82 12.30
C ASP A 61 -1.25 -14.25 10.82
N TYR A 62 -1.00 -13.32 9.90
CA TYR A 62 -0.99 -13.59 8.46
C TYR A 62 0.39 -14.02 7.95
N PRO A 63 0.48 -15.09 7.13
CA PRO A 63 1.75 -15.55 6.56
C PRO A 63 2.42 -14.50 5.67
N GLN A 64 1.64 -13.61 5.01
CA GLN A 64 2.15 -12.51 4.20
C GLN A 64 2.96 -11.47 4.99
N ALA A 65 2.80 -11.45 6.31
CA ALA A 65 3.57 -10.56 7.19
C ALA A 65 4.75 -11.27 7.88
N ALA A 66 5.07 -12.52 7.50
CA ALA A 66 6.11 -13.32 8.15
C ALA A 66 7.49 -12.63 8.14
N THR A 67 7.86 -11.99 7.03
CA THR A 67 9.12 -11.25 6.89
C THR A 67 9.22 -10.05 7.84
N LEU A 68 8.10 -9.41 8.18
CA LEU A 68 8.07 -8.29 9.11
C LEU A 68 8.40 -8.74 10.54
N ARG A 69 7.95 -9.93 10.95
CA ARG A 69 8.19 -10.46 12.31
C ARG A 69 9.67 -10.68 12.62
N GLN A 70 10.50 -10.87 11.58
CA GLN A 70 11.94 -11.08 11.70
C GLN A 70 12.74 -9.77 11.79
N ARG A 71 12.06 -8.62 11.61
CA ARG A 71 12.69 -7.30 11.62
C ARG A 71 12.53 -6.61 12.96
N ASN A 72 13.31 -5.56 13.18
CA ASN A 72 13.11 -4.68 14.33
C ASN A 72 11.91 -3.74 14.11
N TRP A 73 10.75 -4.35 13.82
CA TRP A 73 9.51 -3.63 13.58
C TRP A 73 9.01 -2.80 14.78
N PRO A 74 9.23 -3.21 16.07
CA PRO A 74 8.74 -2.42 17.20
C PRO A 74 9.37 -1.04 17.27
N LEU A 75 10.67 -0.94 16.95
CA LEU A 75 11.35 0.37 16.91
C LEU A 75 10.75 1.26 15.82
N LEU A 76 10.47 0.69 14.64
CA LEU A 76 9.88 1.44 13.54
C LEU A 76 8.42 1.83 13.83
N ALA A 77 7.67 0.96 14.49
CA ALA A 77 6.31 1.25 14.95
C ALA A 77 6.28 2.43 15.92
N GLN A 78 7.21 2.49 16.89
CA GLN A 78 7.35 3.64 17.78
C GLN A 78 7.71 4.93 17.04
N ALA A 79 8.57 4.85 16.03
CA ALA A 79 8.92 6.01 15.20
C ALA A 79 7.70 6.55 14.44
N ILE A 80 6.88 5.65 13.88
CA ILE A 80 5.61 5.99 13.22
C ILE A 80 4.66 6.67 14.21
N GLU A 81 4.45 6.07 15.37
CA GLU A 81 3.54 6.59 16.42
C GLU A 81 3.94 7.99 16.87
N ARG A 82 5.24 8.23 17.01
CA ARG A 82 5.79 9.52 17.43
C ARG A 82 5.99 10.52 16.28
N GLY A 83 5.68 10.14 15.04
CA GLY A 83 5.90 10.97 13.86
C GLY A 83 7.37 11.25 13.55
N ILE A 84 8.30 10.43 14.05
CA ILE A 84 9.74 10.63 13.86
C ILE A 84 10.13 10.10 12.49
N ASN A 85 10.53 11.00 11.59
CA ASN A 85 10.91 10.71 10.21
C ASN A 85 9.89 9.75 9.52
N ALA A 86 8.61 10.03 9.73
CA ALA A 86 7.51 9.23 9.21
C ALA A 86 6.37 10.15 8.71
N PRO A 87 6.61 11.01 7.69
CA PRO A 87 5.56 11.83 7.11
C PRO A 87 4.44 10.93 6.57
N ARG A 88 3.23 11.48 6.45
CA ARG A 88 2.08 10.73 5.93
C ARG A 88 1.76 11.16 4.51
N ALA A 89 1.43 10.20 3.65
CA ALA A 89 1.03 10.46 2.27
C ALA A 89 -0.03 9.44 1.81
N SER A 90 -0.92 9.88 0.93
CA SER A 90 -1.89 9.03 0.22
C SER A 90 -1.23 8.41 -1.03
N SER A 91 -0.16 7.65 -0.86
CA SER A 91 0.67 7.19 -1.98
C SER A 91 0.21 5.86 -2.58
N CYS A 92 -0.28 5.88 -3.82
CA CYS A 92 -0.59 4.69 -4.58
C CYS A 92 0.67 3.81 -4.80
N GLY A 93 1.81 4.40 -5.17
CA GLY A 93 3.06 3.66 -5.35
C GLY A 93 3.50 2.90 -4.10
N ARG A 94 3.30 3.48 -2.92
CA ARG A 94 3.64 2.79 -1.65
C ARG A 94 2.67 1.67 -1.32
N LEU A 95 1.42 1.76 -1.77
CA LEU A 95 0.47 0.64 -1.67
C LEU A 95 0.93 -0.53 -2.56
N PHE A 96 1.35 -0.26 -3.81
CA PHE A 96 1.93 -1.29 -4.68
C PHE A 96 3.16 -1.96 -4.05
N ASP A 97 4.06 -1.18 -3.47
CA ASP A 97 5.24 -1.71 -2.78
C ASP A 97 4.86 -2.63 -1.61
N ALA A 98 3.86 -2.23 -0.82
CA ALA A 98 3.36 -3.02 0.31
C ALA A 98 2.78 -4.36 -0.15
N VAL A 99 1.95 -4.35 -1.18
CA VAL A 99 1.34 -5.57 -1.75
C VAL A 99 2.40 -6.48 -2.37
N ALA A 100 3.33 -5.93 -3.14
CA ALA A 100 4.43 -6.71 -3.72
C ALA A 100 5.33 -7.35 -2.65
N CYS A 101 5.60 -6.63 -1.57
CA CYS A 101 6.32 -7.18 -0.41
C CYS A 101 5.56 -8.31 0.27
N ALA A 102 4.24 -8.16 0.46
CA ALA A 102 3.39 -9.18 1.07
C ALA A 102 3.32 -10.47 0.24
N LEU A 103 3.55 -10.40 -1.07
CA LEU A 103 3.63 -11.53 -1.99
C LEU A 103 5.05 -12.06 -2.24
N ASP A 104 6.04 -11.52 -1.52
CA ASP A 104 7.46 -11.87 -1.65
C ASP A 104 7.99 -11.71 -3.10
N CYS A 105 7.41 -10.79 -3.88
CA CYS A 105 7.86 -10.48 -5.24
C CYS A 105 8.67 -9.18 -5.32
N ALA A 106 8.71 -8.37 -4.27
CA ALA A 106 9.55 -7.18 -4.18
C ALA A 106 10.95 -7.53 -3.64
N PRO A 107 12.01 -6.88 -4.14
CA PRO A 107 13.34 -7.02 -3.56
C PRO A 107 13.44 -6.32 -2.19
N GLU A 108 14.48 -6.62 -1.44
CA GLU A 108 14.76 -5.97 -0.14
C GLU A 108 14.90 -4.44 -0.28
N SER A 109 15.54 -4.01 -1.35
CA SER A 109 15.68 -2.61 -1.75
C SER A 109 15.48 -2.45 -3.24
N LEU A 110 14.64 -1.51 -3.63
CA LEU A 110 14.35 -1.20 -5.02
C LEU A 110 15.56 -0.57 -5.71
N SER A 111 15.82 -0.99 -6.93
CA SER A 111 16.88 -0.45 -7.79
C SER A 111 16.41 0.77 -8.60
N TYR A 112 15.09 0.87 -8.85
CA TYR A 112 14.46 1.99 -9.55
C TYR A 112 13.01 2.16 -9.09
N GLU A 113 12.44 3.35 -9.35
CA GLU A 113 11.06 3.65 -9.01
C GLU A 113 10.08 2.78 -9.82
N GLY A 114 9.11 2.16 -9.13
CA GLY A 114 8.12 1.28 -9.75
C GLY A 114 8.56 -0.17 -9.95
N GLU A 115 9.77 -0.56 -9.56
CA GLU A 115 10.23 -1.96 -9.68
C GLU A 115 9.27 -2.96 -9.03
N ALA A 116 8.81 -2.66 -7.82
CA ALA A 116 7.86 -3.52 -7.12
C ALA A 116 6.54 -3.66 -7.88
N ALA A 117 6.02 -2.56 -8.44
CA ALA A 117 4.79 -2.55 -9.24
C ALA A 117 4.95 -3.38 -10.53
N CYS A 118 6.07 -3.24 -11.24
CA CYS A 118 6.35 -4.04 -12.44
C CYS A 118 6.42 -5.55 -12.14
N ARG A 119 7.05 -5.92 -11.03
CA ARG A 119 7.13 -7.32 -10.59
C ARG A 119 5.78 -7.86 -10.19
N LEU A 120 4.96 -7.06 -9.51
CA LEU A 120 3.60 -7.41 -9.13
C LEU A 120 2.69 -7.59 -10.35
N GLU A 121 2.79 -6.71 -11.34
CA GLU A 121 2.09 -6.81 -12.63
C GLU A 121 2.46 -8.10 -13.36
N ALA A 122 3.75 -8.40 -13.46
CA ALA A 122 4.23 -9.64 -14.09
C ALA A 122 3.69 -10.89 -13.38
N LEU A 123 3.59 -10.87 -12.05
CA LEU A 123 2.99 -11.94 -11.27
C LEU A 123 1.48 -12.06 -11.55
N ALA A 124 0.75 -10.96 -11.59
CA ALA A 124 -0.68 -10.91 -11.90
C ALA A 124 -0.97 -11.42 -13.31
N ALA A 125 -0.16 -11.08 -14.31
CA ALA A 125 -0.29 -11.51 -15.68
C ALA A 125 -0.23 -13.04 -15.87
N SER A 126 0.34 -13.77 -14.91
CA SER A 126 0.38 -15.23 -14.93
C SER A 126 -0.95 -15.90 -14.58
N CYS A 127 -1.95 -15.16 -14.07
CA CYS A 127 -3.23 -15.70 -13.63
C CYS A 127 -4.40 -14.72 -13.89
N PRO A 128 -4.65 -14.34 -15.16
CA PRO A 128 -5.66 -13.34 -15.48
C PRO A 128 -7.07 -13.86 -15.32
N GLY A 129 -8.01 -12.98 -14.95
CA GLY A 129 -9.45 -13.26 -14.96
C GLY A 129 -9.95 -14.13 -13.81
N VAL A 130 -9.20 -14.25 -12.72
CA VAL A 130 -9.64 -15.02 -11.55
C VAL A 130 -10.70 -14.23 -10.78
N SER A 131 -11.83 -14.87 -10.51
CA SER A 131 -12.85 -14.31 -9.61
C SER A 131 -12.34 -14.30 -8.18
N HIS A 132 -12.56 -13.20 -7.47
CA HIS A 132 -12.09 -12.98 -6.09
C HIS A 132 -13.09 -12.20 -5.24
N PRO A 133 -13.05 -12.37 -3.90
CA PRO A 133 -13.95 -11.66 -2.97
C PRO A 133 -13.43 -10.29 -2.55
N VAL A 134 -12.28 -9.86 -3.09
CA VAL A 134 -11.60 -8.62 -2.68
C VAL A 134 -12.29 -7.42 -3.29
N THR A 135 -12.54 -6.42 -2.47
CA THR A 135 -13.15 -5.15 -2.89
C THR A 135 -12.40 -3.98 -2.27
N LEU A 136 -12.45 -2.84 -2.92
CA LEU A 136 -11.94 -1.56 -2.41
C LEU A 136 -13.10 -0.55 -2.37
N PRO A 137 -13.97 -0.62 -1.36
CA PRO A 137 -15.16 0.23 -1.30
C PRO A 137 -14.80 1.68 -1.00
N TRP A 138 -15.62 2.59 -1.53
CA TRP A 138 -15.57 3.99 -1.17
C TRP A 138 -16.38 4.23 0.12
N ARG A 139 -15.78 4.86 1.11
CA ARG A 139 -16.43 5.25 2.36
C ARG A 139 -16.10 6.70 2.67
N ASP A 140 -17.15 7.51 2.86
CA ASP A 140 -17.00 8.94 2.99
C ASP A 140 -16.16 9.49 1.82
N ASP A 141 -15.05 10.15 2.08
CA ASP A 141 -14.15 10.72 1.05
C ASP A 141 -12.88 9.89 0.84
N ALA A 142 -12.90 8.60 1.17
CA ALA A 142 -11.71 7.75 1.06
C ALA A 142 -12.01 6.31 0.62
N LEU A 143 -11.01 5.67 0.03
CA LEU A 143 -11.01 4.24 -0.25
C LEU A 143 -10.74 3.45 1.04
N ASP A 144 -11.59 2.47 1.35
CA ASP A 144 -11.51 1.67 2.57
C ASP A 144 -10.44 0.59 2.48
N LEU A 145 -9.20 0.96 2.75
CA LEU A 145 -8.07 0.05 2.78
C LEU A 145 -8.15 -0.99 3.91
N ALA A 146 -8.87 -0.74 4.98
CA ALA A 146 -9.06 -1.73 6.05
C ALA A 146 -9.89 -2.93 5.56
N THR A 147 -10.96 -2.66 4.80
CA THR A 147 -11.76 -3.71 4.15
C THR A 147 -10.95 -4.45 3.10
N PHE A 148 -10.21 -3.73 2.24
CA PHE A 148 -9.33 -4.34 1.24
C PHE A 148 -8.33 -5.29 1.89
N TRP A 149 -7.50 -4.83 2.83
CA TRP A 149 -6.46 -5.64 3.45
C TRP A 149 -7.01 -6.88 4.16
N ARG A 150 -8.11 -6.74 4.89
CA ARG A 150 -8.74 -7.86 5.58
C ARG A 150 -9.20 -8.95 4.61
N GLN A 151 -9.91 -8.58 3.54
CA GLN A 151 -10.38 -9.52 2.54
C GLN A 151 -9.21 -10.15 1.79
N TRP A 152 -8.25 -9.34 1.36
CA TRP A 152 -7.11 -9.78 0.57
C TRP A 152 -6.18 -10.73 1.35
N LEU A 153 -5.87 -10.43 2.61
CA LEU A 153 -5.04 -11.27 3.47
C LEU A 153 -5.73 -12.59 3.81
N SER A 154 -7.03 -12.55 4.16
CA SER A 154 -7.80 -13.73 4.57
C SER A 154 -8.12 -14.67 3.42
N TRP A 155 -8.17 -14.18 2.19
CA TRP A 155 -8.51 -15.00 1.03
C TRP A 155 -7.43 -16.05 0.77
N GLN A 156 -7.86 -17.34 0.77
CA GLN A 156 -6.97 -18.48 0.51
C GLN A 156 -6.75 -18.61 -1.01
N ALA A 157 -5.65 -18.06 -1.48
CA ALA A 157 -5.31 -17.98 -2.90
C ALA A 157 -3.79 -18.00 -3.11
N THR A 158 -3.36 -18.35 -4.31
CA THR A 158 -1.95 -18.28 -4.70
C THR A 158 -1.46 -16.84 -4.78
N PRO A 159 -0.15 -16.58 -4.70
CA PRO A 159 0.40 -15.24 -4.88
C PRO A 159 -0.03 -14.58 -6.21
N ALA A 160 -0.08 -15.34 -7.31
CA ALA A 160 -0.50 -14.83 -8.61
C ALA A 160 -1.99 -14.42 -8.62
N GLN A 161 -2.87 -15.22 -8.00
CA GLN A 161 -4.28 -14.87 -7.85
C GLN A 161 -4.46 -13.62 -6.99
N LYS A 162 -3.72 -13.50 -5.89
CA LYS A 162 -3.75 -12.30 -5.03
C LYS A 162 -3.20 -11.06 -5.75
N ALA A 163 -2.17 -11.22 -6.57
CA ALA A 163 -1.66 -10.14 -7.41
C ALA A 163 -2.69 -9.69 -8.45
N TRP A 164 -3.39 -10.64 -9.09
CA TRP A 164 -4.49 -10.32 -10.00
C TRP A 164 -5.60 -9.55 -9.29
N ALA A 165 -6.10 -10.05 -8.15
CA ALA A 165 -7.16 -9.41 -7.37
C ALA A 165 -6.83 -8.00 -6.86
N PHE A 166 -5.56 -7.64 -6.81
CA PHE A 166 -5.12 -6.29 -6.49
C PHE A 166 -5.18 -5.35 -7.70
N HIS A 167 -5.00 -5.89 -8.93
CA HIS A 167 -5.02 -5.10 -10.17
C HIS A 167 -6.43 -4.94 -10.75
N ASP A 168 -7.36 -5.87 -10.44
CA ASP A 168 -8.73 -5.89 -10.95
C ASP A 168 -9.64 -4.90 -10.21
#